data_ff6809fb063b194f3e2697ed2aebc836
#
_entry.id   ff6809fb063b194f3e2697ed2aebc836
#
_cell.length_a   1.000
_cell.length_b   1.000
_cell.length_c   1.000
_cell.angle_alpha   90.00
_cell.angle_beta   90.00
_cell.angle_gamma   90.00
#
_symmetry.space_group_name_H-M   'P 1'
#
loop_
_entity.id
_entity.type
_entity.pdbx_description
1 polymer ?
#
loop_
_entity_poly.entity_id
_entity_poly.type
_entity_poly.pdbx_seq_one_letter_code
_entity_poly.pdbx_strand_id
1 'polypeptide(L)'
;AQQKAIKKLEEKLGRDGLTMTDTEKRKIERDIISKRREAQRAQQEFKEDFSLRRNEELGKMQNRIIEAVKALAEEGQYDLLLTEGVIHASKKVDVTKKVQKKLAAMP
;
A
#
# COMPACT_ATOMS: atom_id res chain seq x y z
N ALA A 1 9.55 -13.66 -10.23
CA ALA A 1 10.31 -13.92 -11.46
C ALA A 1 11.80 -13.57 -11.32
N GLN A 2 12.13 -12.41 -10.78
CA GLN A 2 13.53 -11.99 -10.57
C GLN A 2 14.25 -12.89 -9.55
N GLN A 3 13.60 -13.26 -8.47
CA GLN A 3 14.16 -14.14 -7.44
C GLN A 3 14.46 -15.54 -7.98
N LYS A 4 13.59 -16.07 -8.85
CA LYS A 4 13.82 -17.35 -9.52
C LYS A 4 15.03 -17.31 -10.45
N ALA A 5 15.21 -16.22 -11.18
CA ALA A 5 16.36 -16.01 -12.05
C ALA A 5 17.67 -15.96 -11.26
N ILE A 6 17.67 -15.24 -10.14
CA ILE A 6 18.83 -15.15 -9.23
C ILE A 6 19.15 -16.54 -8.67
N LYS A 7 18.17 -17.26 -8.20
CA LYS A 7 18.34 -18.61 -7.63
C LYS A 7 18.92 -19.59 -8.65
N LYS A 8 18.45 -19.54 -9.89
CA LYS A 8 18.99 -20.36 -10.99
C LYS A 8 20.48 -20.07 -11.25
N LEU A 9 20.87 -18.80 -11.23
CA LEU A 9 22.25 -18.40 -11.41
C LEU A 9 23.13 -18.86 -10.23
N GLU A 10 22.65 -18.75 -9.02
CA GLU A 10 23.34 -19.21 -7.82
C GLU A 10 23.51 -20.73 -7.82
N GLU A 11 22.49 -21.48 -8.21
CA GLU A 11 22.53 -22.94 -8.34
C GLU A 11 23.52 -23.35 -9.43
N LYS A 12 23.52 -22.65 -10.57
CA LYS A 12 24.46 -22.93 -11.66
C LYS A 12 25.91 -22.70 -11.21
N LEU A 13 26.17 -21.61 -10.50
CA LEU A 13 27.50 -21.30 -9.96
C LEU A 13 27.97 -22.37 -8.96
N GLY A 14 27.06 -22.84 -8.09
CA GLY A 14 27.37 -23.89 -7.12
C GLY A 14 27.61 -25.24 -7.75
N ARG A 15 26.79 -25.61 -8.77
CA ARG A 15 26.86 -26.91 -9.43
C ARG A 15 28.05 -27.04 -10.38
N ASP A 16 28.23 -26.03 -11.23
CA ASP A 16 29.21 -26.06 -12.31
C ASP A 16 30.48 -25.24 -12.01
N GLY A 17 30.58 -24.68 -10.84
CA GLY A 17 31.67 -23.76 -10.46
C GLY A 17 33.07 -24.34 -10.58
N LEU A 18 33.25 -25.65 -10.33
CA LEU A 18 34.54 -26.33 -10.44
C LEU A 18 34.99 -26.53 -11.88
N THR A 19 34.07 -26.58 -12.84
CA THR A 19 34.34 -26.78 -14.25
C THR A 19 34.34 -25.50 -15.07
N MET A 20 33.94 -24.38 -14.48
CA MET A 20 33.88 -23.07 -15.13
C MET A 20 35.26 -22.39 -15.15
N THR A 21 35.50 -21.62 -16.19
CA THR A 21 36.64 -20.70 -16.23
C THR A 21 36.40 -19.54 -15.25
N ASP A 22 37.49 -18.88 -14.83
CA ASP A 22 37.40 -17.71 -13.96
C ASP A 22 36.57 -16.57 -14.59
N THR A 23 36.69 -16.41 -15.91
CA THR A 23 35.89 -15.43 -16.66
C THR A 23 34.41 -15.73 -16.61
N GLU A 24 34.03 -16.99 -16.77
CA GLU A 24 32.61 -17.44 -16.69
C GLU A 24 32.05 -17.24 -15.28
N LYS A 25 32.81 -17.59 -14.25
CA LYS A 25 32.40 -17.37 -12.85
C LYS A 25 32.17 -15.91 -12.55
N ARG A 26 33.10 -15.04 -12.97
CA ARG A 26 32.98 -13.58 -12.76
C ARG A 26 31.76 -13.01 -13.46
N LYS A 27 31.46 -13.48 -14.66
CA LYS A 27 30.26 -13.06 -15.39
C LYS A 27 28.99 -13.41 -14.65
N ILE A 28 28.88 -14.64 -14.17
CA ILE A 28 27.72 -15.10 -13.40
C ILE A 28 27.59 -14.33 -12.07
N GLU A 29 28.68 -14.11 -11.37
CA GLU A 29 28.70 -13.32 -10.14
C GLU A 29 28.22 -11.89 -10.39
N ARG A 30 28.67 -11.24 -11.46
CA ARG A 30 28.20 -9.91 -11.85
C ARG A 30 26.71 -9.90 -12.20
N ASP A 31 26.24 -10.91 -12.90
CA ASP A 31 24.82 -11.04 -13.27
C ASP A 31 23.95 -11.20 -12.00
N ILE A 32 24.41 -11.99 -11.03
CA ILE A 32 23.74 -12.15 -9.75
C ILE A 32 23.63 -10.82 -9.02
N ILE A 33 24.74 -10.08 -8.91
CA ILE A 33 24.76 -8.76 -8.24
C ILE A 33 23.83 -7.79 -8.94
N SER A 34 23.89 -7.73 -10.27
CA SER A 34 23.03 -6.85 -11.07
C SER A 34 21.56 -7.17 -10.87
N LYS A 35 21.18 -8.44 -10.91
CA LYS A 35 19.80 -8.89 -10.71
C LYS A 35 19.30 -8.64 -9.29
N ARG A 36 20.16 -8.80 -8.30
CA ARG A 36 19.82 -8.46 -6.91
C ARG A 36 19.52 -6.98 -6.74
N ARG A 37 20.33 -6.13 -7.38
CA ARG A 37 20.09 -4.67 -7.36
C ARG A 37 18.79 -4.30 -8.04
N GLU A 38 18.50 -4.90 -9.18
CA GLU A 38 17.23 -4.69 -9.89
C GLU A 38 16.03 -5.13 -9.06
N ALA A 39 16.12 -6.29 -8.41
CA ALA A 39 15.07 -6.80 -7.53
C ALA A 39 14.82 -5.88 -6.32
N GLN A 40 15.89 -5.39 -5.70
CA GLN A 40 15.78 -4.43 -4.60
C GLN A 40 15.12 -3.14 -5.04
N ARG A 41 15.53 -2.61 -6.19
CA ARG A 41 14.97 -1.38 -6.76
C ARG A 41 13.50 -1.53 -7.06
N ALA A 42 13.11 -2.64 -7.70
CA ALA A 42 11.72 -2.95 -8.03
C ALA A 42 10.86 -3.06 -6.76
N GLN A 43 11.38 -3.68 -5.71
CA GLN A 43 10.71 -3.78 -4.42
C GLN A 43 10.49 -2.42 -3.77
N GLN A 44 11.50 -1.56 -3.81
CA GLN A 44 11.43 -0.22 -3.25
C GLN A 44 10.44 0.66 -4.01
N GLU A 45 10.50 0.64 -5.34
CA GLU A 45 9.55 1.35 -6.20
C GLU A 45 8.11 0.90 -5.93
N PHE A 46 7.88 -0.40 -5.79
CA PHE A 46 6.58 -0.95 -5.45
C PHE A 46 6.07 -0.42 -4.10
N LYS A 47 6.92 -0.40 -3.08
CA LYS A 47 6.56 0.11 -1.76
C LYS A 47 6.21 1.59 -1.79
N GLU A 48 6.99 2.37 -2.53
CA GLU A 48 6.76 3.81 -2.68
C GLU A 48 5.45 4.09 -3.42
N ASP A 49 5.21 3.41 -4.54
CA ASP A 49 3.97 3.53 -5.31
C ASP A 49 2.75 3.09 -4.50
N PHE A 50 2.87 1.99 -3.77
CA PHE A 50 1.81 1.50 -2.89
C PHE A 50 1.46 2.51 -1.80
N SER A 51 2.48 3.09 -1.14
CA SER A 51 2.28 4.10 -0.11
C SER A 51 1.61 5.35 -0.67
N LEU A 52 2.06 5.80 -1.85
CA LEU A 52 1.47 6.95 -2.53
C LEU A 52 -0.01 6.72 -2.87
N ARG A 53 -0.33 5.58 -3.47
CA ARG A 53 -1.71 5.21 -3.80
C ARG A 53 -2.59 5.09 -2.57
N ARG A 54 -2.07 4.47 -1.52
CA ARG A 54 -2.77 4.34 -0.26
C ARG A 54 -3.13 5.71 0.33
N ASN A 55 -2.16 6.63 0.35
CA ASN A 55 -2.37 7.97 0.86
C ASN A 55 -3.39 8.76 0.03
N GLU A 56 -3.33 8.63 -1.30
CA GLU A 56 -4.32 9.25 -2.20
C GLU A 56 -5.73 8.71 -1.95
N GLU A 57 -5.89 7.39 -1.83
CA GLU A 57 -7.18 6.76 -1.58
C GLU A 57 -7.74 7.11 -0.20
N LEU A 58 -6.88 7.17 0.83
CA LEU A 58 -7.29 7.63 2.16
C LEU A 58 -7.76 9.08 2.14
N GLY A 59 -7.06 9.95 1.39
CA GLY A 59 -7.47 11.34 1.22
C GLY A 59 -8.83 11.48 0.55
N LYS A 60 -9.08 10.71 -0.51
CA LYS A 60 -10.39 10.67 -1.18
C LYS A 60 -11.49 10.18 -0.23
N MET A 61 -11.21 9.14 0.55
CA MET A 61 -12.15 8.61 1.52
C MET A 61 -12.49 9.64 2.59
N GLN A 62 -11.49 10.35 3.13
CA GLN A 62 -11.71 11.40 4.12
C GLN A 62 -12.59 12.51 3.56
N ASN A 63 -12.36 12.95 2.32
CA ASN A 63 -13.19 13.96 1.67
C ASN A 63 -14.64 13.49 1.50
N ARG A 64 -14.84 12.24 1.14
CA ARG A 64 -16.19 11.65 1.02
C ARG A 64 -16.89 11.59 2.38
N ILE A 65 -16.17 11.25 3.43
CA ILE A 65 -16.73 11.24 4.80
C ILE A 65 -17.16 12.65 5.21
N ILE A 66 -16.35 13.66 4.93
CA ILE A 66 -16.68 15.06 5.22
C ILE A 66 -17.94 15.48 4.46
N GLU A 67 -18.05 15.13 3.18
CA GLU A 67 -19.26 15.41 2.38
C GLU A 67 -20.50 14.73 2.97
N ALA A 68 -20.38 13.46 3.36
CA ALA A 68 -21.46 12.72 3.98
C ALA A 68 -21.92 13.33 5.31
N VAL A 69 -20.96 13.75 6.13
CA VAL A 69 -21.22 14.41 7.41
C VAL A 69 -21.93 15.73 7.20
N LYS A 70 -21.46 16.56 6.25
CA LYS A 70 -22.09 17.84 5.92
C LYS A 70 -23.53 17.66 5.41
N ALA A 71 -23.73 16.69 4.53
CA ALA A 71 -25.06 16.40 4.00
C ALA A 71 -26.02 15.92 5.11
N LEU A 72 -25.55 15.07 6.01
CA LEU A 72 -26.32 14.62 7.16
C LEU A 72 -26.66 15.78 8.10
N ALA A 73 -25.71 16.68 8.35
CA ALA A 73 -25.92 17.86 9.19
C ALA A 73 -27.02 18.77 8.63
N GLU A 74 -27.02 19.00 7.33
CA GLU A 74 -28.04 19.81 6.66
C GLU A 74 -29.40 19.15 6.69
N GLU A 75 -29.49 17.86 6.32
CA GLU A 75 -30.76 17.11 6.29
C GLU A 75 -31.37 16.93 7.68
N GLY A 76 -30.53 16.65 8.68
CA GLY A 76 -30.96 16.42 10.06
C GLY A 76 -31.04 17.66 10.91
N GLN A 77 -30.67 18.82 10.37
CA GLN A 77 -30.64 20.10 11.08
C GLN A 77 -29.78 20.04 12.35
N TYR A 78 -28.65 19.35 12.28
CA TYR A 78 -27.69 19.32 13.38
C TYR A 78 -26.90 20.64 13.43
N ASP A 79 -26.77 21.20 14.61
CA ASP A 79 -25.98 22.42 14.82
C ASP A 79 -24.50 22.12 14.88
N LEU A 80 -24.12 20.92 15.37
CA LEU A 80 -22.74 20.50 15.52
C LEU A 80 -22.61 18.99 15.36
N LEU A 81 -21.60 18.55 14.62
CA LEU A 81 -21.17 17.16 14.54
C LEU A 81 -19.68 17.06 14.88
N LEU A 82 -19.35 16.18 15.83
CA LEU A 82 -17.98 15.94 16.26
C LEU A 82 -17.50 14.59 15.74
N THR A 83 -16.27 14.55 15.23
CA THR A 83 -15.63 13.32 14.72
C THR A 83 -14.51 12.82 15.61
N GLU A 84 -13.86 13.73 16.34
CA GLU A 84 -12.70 13.43 17.20
C GLU A 84 -12.82 14.12 18.54
N GLY A 85 -12.02 13.65 19.52
CA GLY A 85 -11.97 14.26 20.84
C GLY A 85 -13.14 13.94 21.74
N VAL A 86 -13.99 13.00 21.34
CA VAL A 86 -15.14 12.57 22.13
C VAL A 86 -14.74 11.37 23.00
N ILE A 87 -14.75 11.55 24.32
CA ILE A 87 -14.39 10.49 25.27
C ILE A 87 -15.56 9.50 25.45
N HIS A 88 -16.78 10.04 25.46
CA HIS A 88 -17.99 9.24 25.63
C HIS A 88 -19.17 9.90 24.93
N ALA A 89 -19.97 9.08 24.26
CA ALA A 89 -21.23 9.50 23.68
C ALA A 89 -22.28 8.39 23.88
N SER A 90 -23.49 8.77 24.32
CA SER A 90 -24.59 7.82 24.40
C SER A 90 -25.10 7.47 23.01
N LYS A 91 -25.83 6.36 22.88
CA LYS A 91 -26.45 5.94 21.63
C LYS A 91 -27.46 6.99 21.09
N LYS A 92 -28.01 7.83 21.94
CA LYS A 92 -28.96 8.88 21.57
C LYS A 92 -28.30 9.95 20.69
N VAL A 93 -27.03 10.27 20.94
CA VAL A 93 -26.31 11.33 20.22
C VAL A 93 -25.33 10.79 19.16
N ASP A 94 -25.08 9.48 19.14
CA ASP A 94 -24.18 8.85 18.17
C ASP A 94 -24.90 8.67 16.84
N VAL A 95 -24.40 9.34 15.80
CA VAL A 95 -24.95 9.29 14.44
C VAL A 95 -24.05 8.54 13.46
N THR A 96 -23.08 7.77 13.94
CA THR A 96 -22.11 7.05 13.10
C THR A 96 -22.79 6.18 12.05
N LYS A 97 -23.82 5.42 12.44
CA LYS A 97 -24.56 4.56 11.50
C LYS A 97 -25.28 5.36 10.42
N LYS A 98 -25.79 6.53 10.76
CA LYS A 98 -26.43 7.44 9.79
C LYS A 98 -25.43 7.97 8.78
N VAL A 99 -24.21 8.29 9.22
CA VAL A 99 -23.11 8.70 8.34
C VAL A 99 -22.70 7.56 7.41
N GLN A 100 -22.56 6.35 7.93
CA GLN A 100 -22.23 5.17 7.14
C GLN A 100 -23.28 4.89 6.05
N LYS A 101 -24.54 4.98 6.40
CA LYS A 101 -25.65 4.81 5.48
C LYS A 101 -25.66 5.88 4.38
N LYS A 102 -25.42 7.13 4.75
CA LYS A 102 -25.31 8.26 3.82
C LYS A 102 -24.14 8.06 2.87
N LEU A 103 -22.98 7.66 3.38
CA LEU A 103 -21.79 7.40 2.59
C LEU A 103 -22.01 6.26 1.57
N ALA A 104 -22.69 5.20 1.97
CA ALA A 104 -23.01 4.07 1.11
C ALA A 104 -23.98 4.46 -0.03
N ALA A 105 -24.83 5.45 0.18
CA ALA A 105 -25.76 5.96 -0.81
C ALA A 105 -25.13 6.96 -1.80
N MET A 106 -23.95 7.49 -1.49
CA MET A 106 -23.22 8.40 -2.38
C MET A 106 -22.59 7.64 -3.55
N PRO A 107 -22.58 8.19 -4.76
CA PRO A 107 -21.97 7.55 -5.94
C PRO A 107 -20.44 7.42 -5.87
#